data_5b902ad3cefc61fce0275ef8df330a4d
#
_entry.id   5b902ad3cefc61fce0275ef8df330a4d
#
_cell.length_a   1.000
_cell.length_b   1.000
_cell.length_c   1.000
_cell.angle_alpha   90.00
_cell.angle_beta   90.00
_cell.angle_gamma   90.00
#
_symmetry.space_group_name_H-M   'P 1'
#
loop_
_entity.id
_entity.type
_entity.pdbx_description
1 polymer ?
#
loop_
_entity_poly.entity_id
_entity_poly.type
_entity_poly.pdbx_seq_one_letter_code
_entity_poly.pdbx_strand_id
1 'polypeptide(L)'
;STSVQDRAVVEIRRGCGRMCRFCQPGHVTLPLRERPAEDIIKITKELVKNTGYDEYSLLSLSSNDYKNINEVIKELAVDFNEKKISLSLPSQRIDGFNLELANLVQSVRKSTMTLAPEAGSQRLRNVIKKNITEDMILNAVLTLYENGWSRIKFYFICGLPTETLEDMDEMANLLNKIKYRARLLKREKSINHGLDITCTLSIFVPKPFTPFQWCGQMDLKEVSEHIRYLKEKTKHIKGLKINYHEDVISQIEAVLTRGNKSLCKYIEALYKKGCYLDAWGEYFKENIWHETAKELGIDLAELAKHQYSTDEELA
;
A
#
# COMPACT_ATOMS: atom_id res chain seq x y z
N SER A 1 -23.87 4.10 12.38
CA SER A 1 -23.06 2.90 12.17
C SER A 1 -22.02 3.23 11.13
N THR A 2 -20.77 3.30 11.53
CA THR A 2 -19.64 3.54 10.62
C THR A 2 -19.15 2.21 10.10
N SER A 3 -19.76 1.71 9.01
CA SER A 3 -19.21 0.59 8.28
C SER A 3 -17.93 1.07 7.55
N VAL A 4 -16.81 0.40 7.80
CA VAL A 4 -15.53 0.71 7.14
C VAL A 4 -15.59 0.33 5.65
N GLN A 5 -16.48 -0.60 5.27
CA GLN A 5 -16.68 -1.02 3.88
C GLN A 5 -18.17 -1.02 3.56
N ASP A 6 -18.56 -0.10 2.71
CA ASP A 6 -19.94 0.02 2.22
C ASP A 6 -20.10 -0.68 0.86
N ARG A 7 -19.78 -1.99 0.84
CA ARG A 7 -19.81 -2.84 -0.36
C ARG A 7 -19.84 -4.33 0.01
N ALA A 8 -20.27 -5.17 -0.92
CA ALA A 8 -20.20 -6.62 -0.78
C ALA A 8 -18.75 -7.10 -0.94
N VAL A 9 -18.17 -7.74 0.07
CA VAL A 9 -16.77 -8.19 0.05
C VAL A 9 -16.69 -9.71 0.04
N VAL A 10 -15.96 -10.27 -0.93
CA VAL A 10 -15.72 -11.71 -1.06
C VAL A 10 -14.22 -11.98 -1.08
N GLU A 11 -13.70 -12.71 -0.08
CA GLU A 11 -12.31 -13.15 -0.08
C GLU A 11 -12.13 -14.30 -1.08
N ILE A 12 -11.32 -14.03 -2.12
CA ILE A 12 -11.07 -15.00 -3.20
C ILE A 12 -9.82 -15.84 -2.95
N ARG A 13 -8.88 -15.30 -2.17
CA ARG A 13 -7.56 -15.89 -1.94
C ARG A 13 -7.01 -15.42 -0.60
N ARG A 14 -6.53 -16.35 0.22
CA ARG A 14 -5.84 -16.07 1.48
C ARG A 14 -4.38 -16.48 1.41
N GLY A 15 -3.48 -15.62 1.90
CA GLY A 15 -2.04 -15.78 1.79
C GLY A 15 -1.48 -15.17 0.51
N CYS A 16 -0.15 -15.05 0.47
CA CYS A 16 0.58 -14.51 -0.68
C CYS A 16 1.93 -15.22 -0.84
N GLY A 17 2.18 -15.78 -2.02
CA GLY A 17 3.44 -16.48 -2.34
C GLY A 17 4.60 -15.56 -2.73
N ARG A 18 4.40 -14.24 -2.73
CA ARG A 18 5.42 -13.28 -3.20
C ARG A 18 6.52 -13.04 -2.17
N MET A 19 6.23 -13.19 -0.89
CA MET A 19 7.21 -13.12 0.20
C MET A 19 8.04 -11.82 0.20
N CYS A 20 7.38 -10.67 0.00
CA CYS A 20 8.04 -9.36 0.15
C CYS A 20 8.53 -9.20 1.59
N ARG A 21 9.79 -8.81 1.79
CA ARG A 21 10.47 -8.87 3.09
C ARG A 21 9.89 -7.97 4.18
N PHE A 22 9.09 -6.98 3.82
CA PHE A 22 8.41 -6.07 4.76
C PHE A 22 6.98 -6.51 5.11
N CYS A 23 6.40 -7.45 4.35
CA CYS A 23 4.96 -7.70 4.35
C CYS A 23 4.58 -8.80 5.35
N GLN A 24 4.11 -8.43 6.54
CA GLN A 24 3.66 -9.39 7.56
C GLN A 24 2.52 -10.30 7.08
N PRO A 25 1.42 -9.81 6.47
CA PRO A 25 0.36 -10.70 6.00
C PRO A 25 0.86 -11.75 5.01
N GLY A 26 1.82 -11.42 4.17
CA GLY A 26 2.41 -12.37 3.22
C GLY A 26 3.18 -13.53 3.89
N HIS A 27 3.59 -13.38 5.15
CA HIS A 27 4.32 -14.41 5.91
C HIS A 27 3.39 -15.18 6.86
N VAL A 28 2.53 -14.48 7.61
CA VAL A 28 1.73 -15.10 8.66
C VAL A 28 0.47 -15.82 8.17
N THR A 29 0.04 -15.56 6.92
CA THR A 29 -1.16 -16.17 6.34
C THR A 29 -0.88 -17.34 5.40
N LEU A 30 0.31 -17.91 5.46
CA LEU A 30 0.66 -19.12 4.72
C LEU A 30 0.01 -20.36 5.37
N PRO A 31 -0.26 -21.44 4.60
CA PRO A 31 -0.06 -21.58 3.17
C PRO A 31 -1.07 -20.78 2.34
N LEU A 32 -0.72 -20.53 1.06
CA LEU A 32 -1.62 -19.94 0.09
C LEU A 32 -2.83 -20.85 -0.13
N ARG A 33 -4.03 -20.26 -0.08
CA ARG A 33 -5.30 -20.95 -0.33
C ARG A 33 -6.18 -20.12 -1.26
N GLU A 34 -6.73 -20.74 -2.27
CA GLU A 34 -7.63 -20.12 -3.23
C GLU A 34 -9.03 -20.75 -3.12
N ARG A 35 -10.04 -19.91 -3.22
CA ARG A 35 -11.43 -20.37 -3.30
C ARG A 35 -11.74 -20.78 -4.72
N PRO A 36 -12.52 -21.86 -4.98
CA PRO A 36 -12.98 -22.22 -6.32
C PRO A 36 -13.75 -21.07 -7.00
N ALA A 37 -13.59 -20.94 -8.31
CA ALA A 37 -14.21 -19.84 -9.08
C ALA A 37 -15.74 -19.86 -8.97
N GLU A 38 -16.35 -21.04 -9.08
CA GLU A 38 -17.79 -21.25 -8.94
C GLU A 38 -18.33 -20.78 -7.59
N ASP A 39 -17.60 -21.04 -6.50
CA ASP A 39 -17.99 -20.58 -5.16
C ASP A 39 -17.93 -19.06 -5.05
N ILE A 40 -16.89 -18.43 -5.60
CA ILE A 40 -16.76 -16.98 -5.61
C ILE A 40 -17.93 -16.34 -6.36
N ILE A 41 -18.24 -16.85 -7.55
CA ILE A 41 -19.34 -16.34 -8.37
C ILE A 41 -20.67 -16.47 -7.63
N LYS A 42 -20.94 -17.65 -7.09
CA LYS A 42 -22.17 -17.94 -6.33
C LYS A 42 -22.30 -17.01 -5.12
N ILE A 43 -21.27 -16.96 -4.26
CA ILE A 43 -21.27 -16.14 -3.04
C ILE A 43 -21.46 -14.67 -3.39
N THR A 44 -20.77 -14.17 -4.44
CA THR A 44 -20.87 -12.77 -4.85
C THR A 44 -22.28 -12.41 -5.31
N LYS A 45 -22.91 -13.26 -6.14
CA LYS A 45 -24.29 -13.06 -6.61
C LYS A 45 -25.29 -13.08 -5.45
N GLU A 46 -25.17 -14.04 -4.52
CA GLU A 46 -26.02 -14.14 -3.34
C GLU A 46 -25.83 -12.92 -2.40
N LEU A 47 -24.58 -12.52 -2.17
CA LEU A 47 -24.27 -11.41 -1.27
C LEU A 47 -24.86 -10.09 -1.79
N VAL A 48 -24.63 -9.77 -3.07
CA VAL A 48 -25.18 -8.57 -3.71
C VAL A 48 -26.73 -8.60 -3.67
N LYS A 49 -27.34 -9.75 -3.98
CA LYS A 49 -28.80 -9.90 -3.94
C LYS A 49 -29.37 -9.65 -2.54
N ASN A 50 -28.71 -10.16 -1.51
CA ASN A 50 -29.22 -10.13 -0.13
C ASN A 50 -28.96 -8.80 0.57
N THR A 51 -27.93 -8.06 0.16
CA THR A 51 -27.52 -6.79 0.79
C THR A 51 -28.00 -5.57 0.02
N GLY A 52 -28.22 -5.70 -1.29
CA GLY A 52 -28.61 -4.57 -2.16
C GLY A 52 -27.45 -3.60 -2.48
N TYR A 53 -26.19 -3.97 -2.19
CA TYR A 53 -25.06 -3.14 -2.56
C TYR A 53 -24.91 -2.98 -4.08
N ASP A 54 -24.52 -1.79 -4.53
CA ASP A 54 -24.21 -1.45 -5.92
C ASP A 54 -22.71 -1.56 -6.25
N GLU A 55 -21.92 -2.02 -5.28
CA GLU A 55 -20.48 -2.32 -5.43
C GLU A 55 -20.15 -3.66 -4.76
N TYR A 56 -19.31 -4.44 -5.43
CA TYR A 56 -18.70 -5.64 -4.85
C TYR A 56 -17.17 -5.59 -4.95
N SER A 57 -16.49 -6.26 -4.03
CA SER A 57 -15.02 -6.32 -3.97
C SER A 57 -14.54 -7.76 -3.87
N LEU A 58 -13.57 -8.12 -4.72
CA LEU A 58 -12.87 -9.40 -4.66
C LEU A 58 -11.57 -9.21 -3.88
N LEU A 59 -11.58 -9.61 -2.61
CA LEU A 59 -10.52 -9.32 -1.65
C LEU A 59 -9.43 -10.40 -1.66
N SER A 60 -8.18 -9.96 -1.71
CA SER A 60 -6.99 -10.78 -1.45
C SER A 60 -5.77 -9.90 -1.18
N LEU A 61 -4.63 -10.51 -0.82
CA LEU A 61 -3.34 -9.81 -0.73
C LEU A 61 -2.71 -9.53 -2.11
N SER A 62 -3.17 -10.21 -3.17
CA SER A 62 -2.71 -10.03 -4.54
C SER A 62 -3.76 -10.58 -5.50
N SER A 63 -4.71 -9.74 -5.90
CA SER A 63 -5.92 -10.18 -6.61
C SER A 63 -5.62 -10.68 -8.02
N ASN A 64 -4.70 -10.04 -8.73
CA ASN A 64 -4.32 -10.48 -10.08
C ASN A 64 -3.38 -11.70 -10.11
N ASP A 65 -2.96 -12.22 -8.96
CA ASP A 65 -2.29 -13.53 -8.85
C ASP A 65 -3.29 -14.70 -8.67
N TYR A 66 -4.58 -14.43 -8.51
CA TYR A 66 -5.60 -15.48 -8.47
C TYR A 66 -5.77 -16.11 -9.86
N LYS A 67 -5.60 -17.43 -9.94
CA LYS A 67 -5.50 -18.14 -11.23
C LYS A 67 -6.68 -17.88 -12.18
N ASN A 68 -7.90 -17.87 -11.65
CA ASN A 68 -9.12 -17.76 -12.45
C ASN A 68 -9.74 -16.36 -12.40
N ILE A 69 -8.94 -15.30 -12.12
CA ILE A 69 -9.48 -13.94 -11.92
C ILE A 69 -10.27 -13.43 -13.13
N ASN A 70 -9.78 -13.67 -14.34
CA ASN A 70 -10.45 -13.21 -15.56
C ASN A 70 -11.79 -13.93 -15.78
N GLU A 71 -11.87 -15.23 -15.53
CA GLU A 71 -13.08 -16.03 -15.62
C GLU A 71 -14.14 -15.52 -14.66
N VAL A 72 -13.78 -15.38 -13.38
CA VAL A 72 -14.70 -14.88 -12.34
C VAL A 72 -15.24 -13.50 -12.68
N ILE A 73 -14.37 -12.58 -13.10
CA ILE A 73 -14.80 -11.22 -13.42
C ILE A 73 -15.68 -11.17 -14.67
N LYS A 74 -15.36 -11.94 -15.73
CA LYS A 74 -16.17 -12.02 -16.94
C LYS A 74 -17.57 -12.54 -16.63
N GLU A 75 -17.67 -13.62 -15.85
CA GLU A 75 -18.96 -14.22 -15.48
C GLU A 75 -19.81 -13.26 -14.62
N LEU A 76 -19.19 -12.58 -13.65
CA LEU A 76 -19.90 -11.58 -12.84
C LEU A 76 -20.29 -10.33 -13.65
N ALA A 77 -19.47 -9.92 -14.61
CA ALA A 77 -19.74 -8.76 -15.45
C ALA A 77 -20.99 -8.93 -16.32
N VAL A 78 -21.30 -10.16 -16.77
CA VAL A 78 -22.52 -10.46 -17.53
C VAL A 78 -23.77 -10.04 -16.77
N ASP A 79 -23.84 -10.38 -15.47
CA ASP A 79 -25.03 -10.12 -14.65
C ASP A 79 -25.05 -8.70 -14.07
N PHE A 80 -23.87 -8.12 -13.81
CA PHE A 80 -23.74 -6.92 -12.99
C PHE A 80 -23.60 -5.63 -13.80
N ASN A 81 -23.05 -5.69 -15.03
CA ASN A 81 -22.92 -4.50 -15.85
C ASN A 81 -24.27 -3.88 -16.24
N GLU A 82 -25.26 -4.70 -16.60
CA GLU A 82 -26.61 -4.23 -16.90
C GLU A 82 -27.28 -3.57 -15.67
N LYS A 83 -26.99 -4.11 -14.47
CA LYS A 83 -27.50 -3.58 -13.20
C LYS A 83 -26.68 -2.41 -12.66
N LYS A 84 -25.62 -1.98 -13.39
CA LYS A 84 -24.67 -0.92 -12.97
C LYS A 84 -24.01 -1.18 -11.62
N ILE A 85 -23.81 -2.46 -11.26
CA ILE A 85 -23.08 -2.87 -10.06
C ILE A 85 -21.58 -2.86 -10.37
N SER A 86 -20.81 -2.06 -9.64
CA SER A 86 -19.39 -1.83 -9.90
C SER A 86 -18.50 -2.86 -9.21
N LEU A 87 -17.39 -3.22 -9.85
CA LEU A 87 -16.33 -4.03 -9.26
C LEU A 87 -15.23 -3.16 -8.67
N SER A 88 -14.88 -3.44 -7.42
CA SER A 88 -13.64 -3.00 -6.78
C SER A 88 -12.66 -4.16 -6.70
N LEU A 89 -11.49 -4.01 -7.30
CA LEU A 89 -10.42 -5.01 -7.26
C LEU A 89 -9.19 -4.40 -6.58
N PRO A 90 -9.08 -4.53 -5.25
CA PRO A 90 -7.92 -4.04 -4.50
C PRO A 90 -6.68 -4.90 -4.75
N SER A 91 -5.52 -4.40 -4.31
CA SER A 91 -4.27 -5.17 -4.26
C SER A 91 -3.79 -5.70 -5.61
N GLN A 92 -3.90 -4.88 -6.65
CA GLN A 92 -3.33 -5.20 -7.95
C GLN A 92 -1.82 -4.98 -7.96
N ARG A 93 -1.09 -5.94 -8.51
CA ARG A 93 0.36 -5.87 -8.67
C ARG A 93 0.74 -5.40 -10.08
N ILE A 94 1.86 -4.69 -10.19
CA ILE A 94 2.38 -4.15 -11.45
C ILE A 94 2.88 -5.28 -12.37
N ASP A 95 3.54 -6.29 -11.81
CA ASP A 95 4.09 -7.44 -12.54
C ASP A 95 3.03 -8.43 -13.07
N GLY A 96 1.81 -8.34 -12.55
CA GLY A 96 0.63 -9.05 -13.05
C GLY A 96 -0.36 -8.11 -13.76
N PHE A 97 0.07 -6.91 -14.17
CA PHE A 97 -0.81 -5.96 -14.83
C PHE A 97 -1.37 -6.54 -16.15
N ASN A 98 -2.69 -6.51 -16.27
CA ASN A 98 -3.43 -6.95 -17.44
C ASN A 98 -4.46 -5.87 -17.82
N LEU A 99 -4.31 -5.32 -19.02
CA LEU A 99 -5.19 -4.25 -19.52
C LEU A 99 -6.64 -4.73 -19.66
N GLU A 100 -6.86 -5.98 -20.10
CA GLU A 100 -8.21 -6.55 -20.20
C GLU A 100 -8.91 -6.54 -18.82
N LEU A 101 -8.18 -6.99 -17.79
CA LEU A 101 -8.65 -6.95 -16.41
C LEU A 101 -8.94 -5.52 -15.94
N ALA A 102 -8.05 -4.58 -16.22
CA ALA A 102 -8.24 -3.17 -15.87
C ALA A 102 -9.49 -2.58 -16.54
N ASN A 103 -9.74 -2.91 -17.80
CA ASN A 103 -10.93 -2.48 -18.53
C ASN A 103 -12.21 -3.10 -17.96
N LEU A 104 -12.20 -4.39 -17.62
CA LEU A 104 -13.35 -5.07 -16.99
C LEU A 104 -13.70 -4.46 -15.63
N VAL A 105 -12.68 -4.19 -14.79
CA VAL A 105 -12.87 -3.55 -13.47
C VAL A 105 -13.48 -2.15 -13.61
N GLN A 106 -13.18 -1.44 -14.67
CA GLN A 106 -13.63 -0.06 -14.88
C GLN A 106 -14.74 0.10 -15.93
N SER A 107 -15.40 -0.97 -16.30
CA SER A 107 -16.51 -0.95 -17.26
C SER A 107 -17.67 -0.04 -16.83
N VAL A 108 -17.94 0.04 -15.53
CA VAL A 108 -19.01 0.89 -14.96
C VAL A 108 -18.51 2.29 -14.61
N ARG A 109 -17.31 2.43 -14.03
CA ARG A 109 -16.76 3.71 -13.60
C ARG A 109 -15.24 3.74 -13.65
N LYS A 110 -14.65 4.65 -14.46
CA LYS A 110 -13.19 4.89 -14.44
C LYS A 110 -12.79 5.64 -13.16
N SER A 111 -11.98 5.00 -12.34
CA SER A 111 -11.41 5.58 -11.11
C SER A 111 -9.89 5.78 -11.25
N THR A 112 -9.26 6.29 -10.21
CA THR A 112 -7.80 6.38 -10.12
C THR A 112 -7.20 4.97 -10.02
N MET A 113 -6.24 4.65 -10.89
CA MET A 113 -5.50 3.38 -10.80
C MET A 113 -4.41 3.48 -9.73
N THR A 114 -4.38 2.52 -8.83
CA THR A 114 -3.38 2.44 -7.78
C THR A 114 -2.34 1.38 -8.10
N LEU A 115 -1.07 1.75 -8.04
CA LEU A 115 0.08 0.89 -8.28
C LEU A 115 1.04 1.02 -7.08
N ALA A 116 1.62 -0.10 -6.64
CA ALA A 116 2.49 -0.15 -5.47
C ALA A 116 3.89 -0.70 -5.83
N PRO A 117 4.79 0.12 -6.37
CA PRO A 117 6.20 -0.26 -6.56
C PRO A 117 6.93 -0.47 -5.23
N GLU A 118 6.48 0.19 -4.17
CA GLU A 118 7.00 0.26 -2.81
C GLU A 118 8.34 0.99 -2.68
N ALA A 119 9.25 0.88 -3.65
CA ALA A 119 10.51 1.61 -3.69
C ALA A 119 10.78 2.21 -5.07
N GLY A 120 11.40 3.39 -5.09
CA GLY A 120 11.73 4.11 -6.31
C GLY A 120 12.93 3.52 -7.05
N SER A 121 13.96 3.08 -6.31
CA SER A 121 15.16 2.49 -6.89
C SER A 121 15.03 1.00 -7.15
N GLN A 122 15.70 0.51 -8.20
CA GLN A 122 15.77 -0.93 -8.48
C GLN A 122 16.48 -1.67 -7.35
N ARG A 123 17.52 -1.05 -6.77
CA ARG A 123 18.26 -1.60 -5.65
C ARG A 123 17.32 -1.91 -4.47
N LEU A 124 16.55 -0.94 -4.03
CA LEU A 124 15.60 -1.14 -2.92
C LEU A 124 14.47 -2.10 -3.27
N ARG A 125 13.94 -2.10 -4.50
CA ARG A 125 12.98 -3.12 -4.93
C ARG A 125 13.54 -4.53 -4.79
N ASN A 126 14.83 -4.72 -5.08
CA ASN A 126 15.52 -5.99 -4.86
C ASN A 126 15.69 -6.29 -3.36
N VAL A 127 16.07 -5.29 -2.55
CA VAL A 127 16.20 -5.44 -1.09
C VAL A 127 14.89 -5.90 -0.47
N ILE A 128 13.76 -5.31 -0.85
CA ILE A 128 12.44 -5.69 -0.33
C ILE A 128 11.82 -6.93 -1.02
N LYS A 129 12.52 -7.53 -1.98
CA LYS A 129 12.02 -8.67 -2.80
C LYS A 129 10.70 -8.36 -3.51
N LYS A 130 10.58 -7.16 -4.08
CA LYS A 130 9.36 -6.78 -4.80
C LYS A 130 9.30 -7.35 -6.22
N ASN A 131 10.44 -7.71 -6.83
CA ASN A 131 10.57 -8.31 -8.17
C ASN A 131 9.86 -7.52 -9.28
N ILE A 132 9.88 -6.20 -9.20
CA ILE A 132 9.32 -5.27 -10.18
C ILE A 132 10.46 -4.45 -10.78
N THR A 133 10.55 -4.44 -12.11
CA THR A 133 11.54 -3.62 -12.82
C THR A 133 10.99 -2.25 -13.16
N GLU A 134 11.88 -1.31 -13.47
CA GLU A 134 11.49 0.01 -13.96
C GLU A 134 10.64 -0.09 -15.23
N ASP A 135 11.03 -0.97 -16.16
CA ASP A 135 10.29 -1.16 -17.41
C ASP A 135 8.86 -1.68 -17.17
N MET A 136 8.67 -2.58 -16.20
CA MET A 136 7.32 -3.02 -15.82
C MET A 136 6.47 -1.85 -15.33
N ILE A 137 7.04 -0.95 -14.52
CA ILE A 137 6.34 0.25 -14.02
C ILE A 137 5.99 1.16 -15.19
N LEU A 138 6.96 1.47 -16.05
CA LEU A 138 6.77 2.33 -17.22
C LEU A 138 5.70 1.76 -18.15
N ASN A 139 5.80 0.47 -18.50
CA ASN A 139 4.86 -0.19 -19.39
C ASN A 139 3.43 -0.18 -18.82
N ALA A 140 3.25 -0.52 -17.54
CA ALA A 140 1.94 -0.50 -16.91
C ALA A 140 1.32 0.91 -16.93
N VAL A 141 2.09 1.93 -16.56
CA VAL A 141 1.61 3.32 -16.55
C VAL A 141 1.27 3.84 -17.94
N LEU A 142 2.15 3.60 -18.92
CA LEU A 142 1.94 4.10 -20.28
C LEU A 142 0.77 3.39 -20.98
N THR A 143 0.62 2.08 -20.75
CA THR A 143 -0.53 1.32 -21.24
C THR A 143 -1.83 1.83 -20.63
N LEU A 144 -1.87 2.09 -19.33
CA LEU A 144 -3.04 2.71 -18.68
C LEU A 144 -3.34 4.08 -19.29
N TYR A 145 -2.32 4.94 -19.43
CA TYR A 145 -2.47 6.28 -19.96
C TYR A 145 -2.99 6.29 -21.40
N GLU A 146 -2.45 5.44 -22.26
CA GLU A 146 -2.92 5.27 -23.65
C GLU A 146 -4.38 4.82 -23.71
N ASN A 147 -4.84 4.04 -22.73
CA ASN A 147 -6.22 3.55 -22.65
C ASN A 147 -7.15 4.44 -21.82
N GLY A 148 -6.77 5.70 -21.59
CA GLY A 148 -7.65 6.74 -21.08
C GLY A 148 -7.61 6.99 -19.57
N TRP A 149 -6.67 6.35 -18.83
CA TRP A 149 -6.45 6.70 -17.42
C TRP A 149 -5.60 7.96 -17.30
N SER A 150 -6.19 9.03 -16.78
CA SER A 150 -5.51 10.31 -16.57
C SER A 150 -4.91 10.47 -15.18
N ARG A 151 -5.25 9.59 -14.22
CA ARG A 151 -4.80 9.67 -12.83
C ARG A 151 -4.26 8.34 -12.34
N ILE A 152 -3.01 8.37 -11.84
CA ILE A 152 -2.34 7.21 -11.25
C ILE A 152 -1.88 7.57 -9.85
N LYS A 153 -2.13 6.66 -8.91
CA LYS A 153 -1.66 6.76 -7.53
C LYS A 153 -0.56 5.72 -7.29
N PHE A 154 0.60 6.18 -6.86
CA PHE A 154 1.67 5.31 -6.40
C PHE A 154 1.71 5.24 -4.89
N TYR A 155 1.99 4.04 -4.37
CA TYR A 155 2.42 3.83 -3.00
C TYR A 155 3.92 3.50 -2.97
N PHE A 156 4.64 4.23 -2.11
CA PHE A 156 6.04 4.01 -1.80
C PHE A 156 6.22 3.96 -0.28
N ILE A 157 7.26 3.28 0.14
CA ILE A 157 7.72 3.20 1.53
C ILE A 157 9.02 3.99 1.61
N CYS A 158 9.13 4.91 2.58
CA CYS A 158 10.31 5.68 2.90
C CYS A 158 10.92 5.16 4.21
N GLY A 159 12.23 5.21 4.34
CA GLY A 159 12.96 4.67 5.50
C GLY A 159 13.11 3.15 5.47
N LEU A 160 13.11 2.55 4.29
CA LEU A 160 13.39 1.11 4.12
C LEU A 160 14.81 0.77 4.61
N PRO A 161 15.03 -0.45 5.13
CA PRO A 161 16.37 -0.89 5.49
C PRO A 161 17.37 -0.66 4.36
N THR A 162 18.50 -0.03 4.67
CA THR A 162 19.57 0.36 3.73
C THR A 162 19.22 1.50 2.74
N GLU A 163 18.11 2.21 2.91
CA GLU A 163 17.74 3.34 2.07
C GLU A 163 18.76 4.48 2.20
N THR A 164 19.07 5.13 1.08
CA THR A 164 19.99 6.28 1.00
C THR A 164 19.38 7.40 0.16
N LEU A 165 20.02 8.56 0.13
CA LEU A 165 19.59 9.69 -0.71
C LEU A 165 19.67 9.38 -2.22
N GLU A 166 20.58 8.50 -2.63
CA GLU A 166 20.67 8.03 -4.02
C GLU A 166 19.40 7.27 -4.43
N ASP A 167 18.76 6.55 -3.50
CA ASP A 167 17.48 5.89 -3.78
C ASP A 167 16.35 6.91 -3.97
N MET A 168 16.42 8.07 -3.28
CA MET A 168 15.50 9.17 -3.50
C MET A 168 15.74 9.85 -4.85
N ASP A 169 16.99 9.98 -5.30
CA ASP A 169 17.33 10.46 -6.63
C ASP A 169 16.78 9.51 -7.72
N GLU A 170 16.94 8.18 -7.54
CA GLU A 170 16.37 7.20 -8.47
C GLU A 170 14.84 7.27 -8.48
N MET A 171 14.18 7.48 -7.35
CA MET A 171 12.72 7.68 -7.28
C MET A 171 12.31 8.95 -8.05
N ALA A 172 13.01 10.05 -7.87
CA ALA A 172 12.75 11.30 -8.60
C ALA A 172 12.93 11.10 -10.11
N ASN A 173 13.99 10.39 -10.51
CA ASN A 173 14.29 10.06 -11.90
C ASN A 173 13.20 9.17 -12.52
N LEU A 174 12.72 8.14 -11.81
CA LEU A 174 11.62 7.30 -12.25
C LEU A 174 10.36 8.12 -12.51
N LEU A 175 9.96 8.99 -11.57
CA LEU A 175 8.78 9.84 -11.70
C LEU A 175 8.90 10.82 -12.87
N ASN A 176 10.09 11.41 -13.04
CA ASN A 176 10.37 12.30 -14.17
C ASN A 176 10.32 11.55 -15.51
N LYS A 177 10.90 10.35 -15.57
CA LYS A 177 10.89 9.48 -16.76
C LYS A 177 9.48 9.08 -17.16
N ILE A 178 8.63 8.72 -16.20
CA ILE A 178 7.20 8.41 -16.45
C ILE A 178 6.51 9.63 -17.08
N LYS A 179 6.66 10.80 -16.50
CA LYS A 179 6.03 12.04 -17.01
C LYS A 179 6.56 12.43 -18.38
N TYR A 180 7.84 12.27 -18.62
CA TYR A 180 8.46 12.52 -19.92
C TYR A 180 7.90 11.58 -20.98
N ARG A 181 7.89 10.26 -20.73
CA ARG A 181 7.36 9.25 -21.66
C ARG A 181 5.87 9.45 -21.92
N ALA A 182 5.08 9.77 -20.91
CA ALA A 182 3.66 10.11 -21.07
C ALA A 182 3.46 11.33 -21.95
N ARG A 183 4.32 12.36 -21.86
CA ARG A 183 4.26 13.55 -22.72
C ARG A 183 4.57 13.22 -24.18
N LEU A 184 5.54 12.33 -24.45
CA LEU A 184 5.83 11.85 -25.79
C LEU A 184 4.64 11.08 -26.36
N LEU A 185 4.11 10.13 -25.61
CA LEU A 185 2.96 9.31 -25.98
C LEU A 185 1.72 10.18 -26.26
N LYS A 186 1.51 11.23 -25.45
CA LYS A 186 0.44 12.21 -25.66
C LYS A 186 0.51 12.85 -27.06
N ARG A 187 1.71 13.23 -27.51
CA ARG A 187 1.92 13.85 -28.83
C ARG A 187 1.73 12.83 -29.95
N GLU A 188 2.32 11.64 -29.80
CA GLU A 188 2.27 10.57 -30.80
C GLU A 188 0.85 10.06 -31.04
N LYS A 189 0.07 9.85 -29.97
CA LYS A 189 -1.29 9.27 -30.03
C LYS A 189 -2.39 10.33 -29.97
N SER A 190 -2.06 11.63 -30.02
CA SER A 190 -3.02 12.73 -29.94
C SER A 190 -3.96 12.63 -28.73
N ILE A 191 -3.46 12.21 -27.57
CA ILE A 191 -4.23 12.09 -26.33
C ILE A 191 -4.60 13.49 -25.83
N ASN A 192 -5.88 13.75 -25.56
CA ASN A 192 -6.38 15.08 -25.22
C ASN A 192 -6.23 15.50 -23.76
N HIS A 193 -5.83 14.58 -22.86
CA HIS A 193 -5.65 14.84 -21.43
C HIS A 193 -4.19 14.72 -20.99
N GLY A 194 -3.86 15.19 -19.78
CA GLY A 194 -2.58 14.99 -19.12
C GLY A 194 -2.57 13.73 -18.24
N LEU A 195 -1.40 13.32 -17.79
CA LEU A 195 -1.25 12.31 -16.77
C LEU A 195 -0.95 12.99 -15.43
N ASP A 196 -1.82 12.83 -14.43
CA ASP A 196 -1.58 13.24 -13.06
C ASP A 196 -1.14 12.06 -12.21
N ILE A 197 -0.12 12.30 -11.40
CA ILE A 197 0.47 11.29 -10.52
C ILE A 197 0.36 11.78 -9.07
N THR A 198 -0.17 10.92 -8.21
CA THR A 198 -0.13 11.12 -6.76
C THR A 198 0.74 10.04 -6.15
N CYS A 199 1.85 10.42 -5.55
CA CYS A 199 2.68 9.51 -4.74
C CYS A 199 2.26 9.64 -3.28
N THR A 200 1.95 8.53 -2.63
CA THR A 200 1.75 8.46 -1.19
C THR A 200 2.93 7.71 -0.59
N LEU A 201 3.67 8.38 0.29
CA LEU A 201 4.79 7.81 1.03
C LEU A 201 4.30 7.35 2.39
N SER A 202 4.49 6.07 2.69
CA SER A 202 4.32 5.51 4.03
C SER A 202 5.70 5.35 4.65
N ILE A 203 5.81 5.52 5.97
CA ILE A 203 7.07 5.29 6.67
C ILE A 203 7.19 3.80 6.95
N PHE A 204 8.39 3.25 6.77
CA PHE A 204 8.67 1.86 7.07
C PHE A 204 8.49 1.58 8.56
N VAL A 205 7.72 0.54 8.86
CA VAL A 205 7.56 0.00 10.21
C VAL A 205 7.97 -1.46 10.20
N PRO A 206 9.00 -1.86 10.97
CA PRO A 206 9.40 -3.25 11.09
C PRO A 206 8.26 -4.08 11.69
N LYS A 207 7.88 -5.15 11.02
CA LYS A 207 6.78 -6.02 11.45
C LYS A 207 7.31 -7.36 11.95
N PRO A 208 6.77 -7.92 13.05
CA PRO A 208 7.14 -9.26 13.52
C PRO A 208 6.81 -10.32 12.46
N PHE A 209 7.50 -11.43 12.50
CA PHE A 209 7.40 -12.56 11.56
C PHE A 209 7.77 -12.21 10.11
N THR A 210 8.50 -11.12 9.89
CA THR A 210 9.05 -10.76 8.58
C THR A 210 10.57 -10.80 8.59
N PRO A 211 11.24 -10.95 7.44
CA PRO A 211 12.71 -10.84 7.39
C PRO A 211 13.25 -9.51 7.94
N PHE A 212 12.44 -8.45 7.94
CA PHE A 212 12.84 -7.13 8.45
C PHE A 212 12.49 -6.90 9.93
N GLN A 213 12.00 -7.93 10.65
CA GLN A 213 11.70 -7.81 12.08
C GLN A 213 12.92 -7.39 12.93
N TRP A 214 14.13 -7.72 12.46
CA TRP A 214 15.41 -7.40 13.13
C TRP A 214 15.86 -5.96 12.90
N CYS A 215 15.37 -5.31 11.83
CA CYS A 215 15.77 -3.95 11.48
C CYS A 215 15.13 -2.93 12.42
N GLY A 216 15.86 -1.87 12.77
CA GLY A 216 15.29 -0.68 13.38
C GLY A 216 14.50 0.16 12.37
N GLN A 217 13.57 0.97 12.86
CA GLN A 217 12.97 2.04 12.07
C GLN A 217 14.00 3.16 11.88
N MET A 218 14.07 3.75 10.69
CA MET A 218 14.89 4.93 10.43
C MET A 218 14.47 6.09 11.34
N ASP A 219 15.41 6.90 11.79
CA ASP A 219 15.10 8.09 12.60
C ASP A 219 14.13 9.01 11.85
N LEU A 220 13.12 9.53 12.56
CA LEU A 220 12.08 10.37 11.94
C LEU A 220 12.64 11.66 11.31
N LYS A 221 13.73 12.21 11.86
CA LYS A 221 14.39 13.37 11.25
C LYS A 221 15.02 13.01 9.92
N GLU A 222 15.69 11.86 9.84
CA GLU A 222 16.27 11.34 8.62
C GLU A 222 15.20 11.03 7.56
N VAL A 223 14.08 10.39 7.97
CA VAL A 223 12.90 10.20 7.10
C VAL A 223 12.38 11.53 6.54
N SER A 224 12.23 12.53 7.42
CA SER A 224 11.77 13.86 7.03
C SER A 224 12.74 14.56 6.06
N GLU A 225 14.06 14.35 6.22
CA GLU A 225 15.09 14.82 5.30
C GLU A 225 14.98 14.15 3.93
N HIS A 226 14.79 12.83 3.88
CA HIS A 226 14.57 12.09 2.63
C HIS A 226 13.33 12.58 1.90
N ILE A 227 12.22 12.76 2.61
CA ILE A 227 10.96 13.27 2.02
C ILE A 227 11.14 14.70 1.49
N ARG A 228 11.81 15.58 2.26
CA ARG A 228 12.08 16.95 1.84
C ARG A 228 12.97 16.97 0.60
N TYR A 229 14.03 16.16 0.58
CA TYR A 229 14.92 16.01 -0.55
C TYR A 229 14.18 15.57 -1.82
N LEU A 230 13.34 14.52 -1.72
CA LEU A 230 12.53 14.06 -2.84
C LEU A 230 11.60 15.17 -3.37
N LYS A 231 10.92 15.90 -2.48
CA LYS A 231 10.05 17.03 -2.87
C LYS A 231 10.82 18.10 -3.62
N GLU A 232 12.03 18.47 -3.17
CA GLU A 232 12.89 19.45 -3.86
C GLU A 232 13.29 18.95 -5.25
N LYS A 233 13.71 17.71 -5.37
CA LYS A 233 14.08 17.09 -6.66
C LYS A 233 12.94 17.00 -7.65
N THR A 234 11.71 16.94 -7.17
CA THR A 234 10.51 16.72 -8.00
C THR A 234 9.63 17.95 -8.18
N LYS A 235 9.91 19.06 -7.52
CA LYS A 235 9.05 20.28 -7.55
C LYS A 235 8.78 20.84 -8.95
N HIS A 236 9.66 20.57 -9.91
CA HIS A 236 9.51 21.00 -11.30
C HIS A 236 8.56 20.09 -12.12
N ILE A 237 8.15 18.95 -11.60
CA ILE A 237 7.33 17.96 -12.32
C ILE A 237 5.86 18.35 -12.23
N LYS A 238 5.32 18.93 -13.30
CA LYS A 238 3.91 19.34 -13.36
C LYS A 238 2.96 18.14 -13.31
N GLY A 239 1.89 18.23 -12.50
CA GLY A 239 0.91 17.16 -12.30
C GLY A 239 1.47 15.97 -11.49
N LEU A 240 2.45 16.22 -10.62
CA LEU A 240 2.91 15.32 -9.59
C LEU A 240 2.55 15.90 -8.22
N LYS A 241 1.95 15.10 -7.36
CA LYS A 241 1.67 15.42 -5.96
C LYS A 241 2.31 14.35 -5.07
N ILE A 242 3.03 14.77 -4.03
CA ILE A 242 3.61 13.88 -3.03
C ILE A 242 2.90 14.11 -1.71
N ASN A 243 2.20 13.09 -1.23
CA ASN A 243 1.60 12.99 0.09
C ASN A 243 2.45 12.08 0.97
N TYR A 244 2.44 12.30 2.27
CA TYR A 244 3.06 11.43 3.25
C TYR A 244 2.22 11.44 4.54
N HIS A 245 2.35 10.39 5.32
CA HIS A 245 1.65 10.26 6.60
C HIS A 245 2.47 10.87 7.73
N GLU A 246 1.79 11.17 8.85
CA GLU A 246 2.42 11.73 10.03
C GLU A 246 3.44 10.77 10.64
N ASP A 247 4.61 11.31 10.96
CA ASP A 247 5.79 10.57 11.37
C ASP A 247 5.58 9.87 12.73
N VAL A 248 4.91 10.56 13.66
CA VAL A 248 4.73 10.13 15.05
C VAL A 248 3.86 8.87 15.15
N ILE A 249 2.79 8.78 14.38
CA ILE A 249 1.91 7.58 14.37
C ILE A 249 2.72 6.36 13.92
N SER A 250 3.59 6.51 12.92
CA SER A 250 4.46 5.43 12.44
C SER A 250 5.49 5.01 13.49
N GLN A 251 6.00 5.94 14.29
CA GLN A 251 6.91 5.61 15.40
C GLN A 251 6.19 4.85 16.50
N ILE A 252 5.02 5.30 16.90
CA ILE A 252 4.19 4.60 17.89
C ILE A 252 3.86 3.18 17.40
N GLU A 253 3.51 3.04 16.12
CA GLU A 253 3.28 1.73 15.53
C GLU A 253 4.54 0.84 15.61
N ALA A 254 5.73 1.38 15.34
CA ALA A 254 6.98 0.65 15.47
C ALA A 254 7.23 0.22 16.92
N VAL A 255 7.01 1.09 17.89
CA VAL A 255 7.12 0.77 19.32
C VAL A 255 6.17 -0.38 19.70
N LEU A 256 4.90 -0.29 19.31
CA LEU A 256 3.89 -1.30 19.65
C LEU A 256 4.16 -2.66 18.96
N THR A 257 4.68 -2.65 17.74
CA THR A 257 4.98 -3.89 16.99
C THR A 257 6.28 -4.56 17.42
N ARG A 258 7.15 -3.85 18.11
CA ARG A 258 8.48 -4.30 18.52
C ARG A 258 8.62 -4.46 20.02
N GLY A 259 7.71 -3.88 20.78
CA GLY A 259 7.72 -3.93 22.22
C GLY A 259 7.24 -5.27 22.78
N ASN A 260 7.62 -5.56 23.99
CA ASN A 260 7.24 -6.76 24.72
C ASN A 260 6.13 -6.48 25.75
N LYS A 261 5.86 -7.44 26.62
CA LYS A 261 4.83 -7.34 27.68
C LYS A 261 5.02 -6.16 28.63
N SER A 262 6.21 -5.56 28.71
CA SER A 262 6.43 -4.37 29.54
C SER A 262 5.61 -3.16 29.09
N LEU A 263 5.25 -3.11 27.81
CA LEU A 263 4.37 -2.07 27.27
C LEU A 263 2.91 -2.15 27.76
N CYS A 264 2.50 -3.25 28.41
CA CYS A 264 1.14 -3.35 28.95
C CYS A 264 0.81 -2.21 29.92
N LYS A 265 1.77 -1.84 30.78
CA LYS A 265 1.58 -0.71 31.73
C LYS A 265 1.45 0.62 31.01
N TYR A 266 2.16 0.80 29.91
CA TYR A 266 2.08 2.00 29.07
C TYR A 266 0.71 2.11 28.41
N ILE A 267 0.23 1.03 27.78
CA ILE A 267 -1.10 0.98 27.15
C ILE A 267 -2.21 1.21 28.18
N GLU A 268 -2.12 0.59 29.37
CA GLU A 268 -3.08 0.80 30.46
C GLU A 268 -3.11 2.26 30.94
N ALA A 269 -1.95 2.90 31.08
CA ALA A 269 -1.85 4.29 31.49
C ALA A 269 -2.45 5.23 30.44
N LEU A 270 -2.17 4.99 29.16
CA LEU A 270 -2.77 5.72 28.03
C LEU A 270 -4.29 5.60 28.04
N TYR A 271 -4.82 4.39 28.19
CA TYR A 271 -6.27 4.17 28.29
C TYR A 271 -6.91 4.95 29.44
N LYS A 272 -6.29 4.93 30.64
CA LYS A 272 -6.76 5.71 31.80
C LYS A 272 -6.74 7.21 31.57
N LYS A 273 -5.87 7.71 30.69
CA LYS A 273 -5.79 9.11 30.26
C LYS A 273 -6.71 9.43 29.08
N GLY A 274 -7.55 8.48 28.66
CA GLY A 274 -8.55 8.66 27.62
C GLY A 274 -8.01 8.54 26.20
N CYS A 275 -6.92 7.77 25.99
CA CYS A 275 -6.41 7.41 24.67
C CYS A 275 -7.10 6.11 24.22
N TYR A 276 -8.12 6.26 23.42
CA TYR A 276 -8.78 5.17 22.68
C TYR A 276 -9.23 5.69 21.32
N LEU A 277 -9.26 4.82 20.32
CA LEU A 277 -9.45 5.16 18.91
C LEU A 277 -8.26 5.93 18.29
N ASP A 278 -7.09 5.89 18.88
CA ASP A 278 -5.89 6.63 18.44
C ASP A 278 -5.32 6.16 17.09
N ALA A 279 -5.86 5.08 16.51
CA ALA A 279 -5.59 4.70 15.12
C ALA A 279 -6.20 5.70 14.10
N TRP A 280 -7.11 6.56 14.56
CA TRP A 280 -7.73 7.60 13.74
C TRP A 280 -7.06 8.94 14.10
N GLY A 281 -6.45 9.59 13.12
CA GLY A 281 -5.67 10.82 13.33
C GLY A 281 -6.44 11.92 14.10
N GLU A 282 -7.77 12.03 13.89
CA GLU A 282 -8.63 12.97 14.60
C GLU A 282 -8.79 12.70 16.12
N TYR A 283 -8.53 11.46 16.55
CA TYR A 283 -8.58 11.07 17.97
C TYR A 283 -7.19 10.90 18.59
N PHE A 284 -6.13 10.93 17.78
CA PHE A 284 -4.76 10.72 18.24
C PHE A 284 -4.28 11.87 19.12
N LYS A 285 -3.90 11.55 20.36
CA LYS A 285 -3.47 12.50 21.39
C LYS A 285 -1.96 12.43 21.59
N GLU A 286 -1.19 12.89 20.61
CA GLU A 286 0.27 12.81 20.57
C GLU A 286 0.95 13.20 21.89
N ASN A 287 0.57 14.35 22.47
CA ASN A 287 1.17 14.83 23.72
C ASN A 287 1.01 13.83 24.86
N ILE A 288 -0.18 13.19 25.00
CA ILE A 288 -0.45 12.22 26.05
C ILE A 288 0.42 10.98 25.88
N TRP A 289 0.64 10.53 24.65
CA TRP A 289 1.53 9.42 24.33
C TRP A 289 2.96 9.71 24.78
N HIS A 290 3.52 10.87 24.44
CA HIS A 290 4.87 11.26 24.82
C HIS A 290 5.03 11.50 26.32
N GLU A 291 4.11 12.20 26.96
CA GLU A 291 4.13 12.44 28.40
C GLU A 291 4.06 11.13 29.19
N THR A 292 3.18 10.22 28.81
CA THR A 292 3.03 8.93 29.48
C THR A 292 4.25 8.05 29.30
N ALA A 293 4.88 8.06 28.11
CA ALA A 293 6.15 7.37 27.89
C ALA A 293 7.25 7.89 28.82
N LYS A 294 7.35 9.23 28.92
CA LYS A 294 8.33 9.90 29.79
C LYS A 294 8.09 9.56 31.27
N GLU A 295 6.84 9.57 31.74
CA GLU A 295 6.46 9.21 33.11
C GLU A 295 6.88 7.77 33.48
N LEU A 296 6.82 6.87 32.51
CA LEU A 296 7.17 5.46 32.69
C LEU A 296 8.63 5.12 32.32
N GLY A 297 9.43 6.13 31.95
CA GLY A 297 10.82 5.94 31.56
C GLY A 297 11.00 5.19 30.25
N ILE A 298 10.05 5.31 29.33
CA ILE A 298 10.07 4.67 28.02
C ILE A 298 10.62 5.65 26.97
N ASP A 299 11.70 5.28 26.30
CA ASP A 299 12.21 6.02 25.15
C ASP A 299 11.61 5.45 23.86
N LEU A 300 10.60 6.14 23.32
CA LEU A 300 9.89 5.70 22.12
C LEU A 300 10.80 5.69 20.88
N ALA A 301 11.72 6.64 20.79
CA ALA A 301 12.63 6.76 19.65
C ALA A 301 13.66 5.62 19.68
N GLU A 302 14.23 5.34 20.85
CA GLU A 302 15.19 4.24 21.00
C GLU A 302 14.55 2.88 20.71
N LEU A 303 13.36 2.60 21.25
CA LEU A 303 12.63 1.36 20.97
C LEU A 303 12.32 1.18 19.48
N ALA A 304 11.92 2.26 18.80
CA ALA A 304 11.62 2.19 17.36
C ALA A 304 12.88 1.97 16.51
N LYS A 305 14.01 2.60 16.86
CA LYS A 305 15.27 2.55 16.11
C LYS A 305 16.15 1.34 16.42
N HIS A 306 15.95 0.69 17.58
CA HIS A 306 16.79 -0.41 18.00
C HIS A 306 16.89 -1.49 16.91
N GLN A 307 18.11 -1.85 16.54
CA GLN A 307 18.37 -2.94 15.62
C GLN A 307 18.74 -4.18 16.43
N TYR A 308 17.90 -5.19 16.38
CA TYR A 308 18.16 -6.45 17.07
C TYR A 308 19.27 -7.23 16.39
N SER A 309 20.17 -7.80 17.17
CA SER A 309 21.08 -8.86 16.70
C SER A 309 20.33 -10.19 16.60
N THR A 310 20.89 -11.15 15.86
CA THR A 310 20.29 -12.48 15.73
C THR A 310 20.30 -13.28 17.04
N ASP A 311 21.08 -12.83 18.02
CA ASP A 311 21.22 -13.48 19.34
C ASP A 311 20.31 -12.84 20.40
N GLU A 312 19.65 -11.71 20.05
CA GLU A 312 18.66 -11.09 20.93
C GLU A 312 17.29 -11.73 20.75
N GLU A 313 16.60 -11.92 21.87
CA GLU A 313 15.22 -12.39 21.87
C GLU A 313 14.30 -11.27 21.32
N LEU A 314 13.58 -11.59 20.27
CA LEU A 314 12.51 -10.70 19.78
C LEU A 314 11.31 -10.79 20.70
N ALA A 315 10.73 -9.64 21.02
CA ALA A 315 9.58 -9.52 21.91
C ALA A 315 8.30 -10.19 21.37
#